data_06c75dbe2ef363c589db3e409a2b2dde
#
_entry.id   06c75dbe2ef363c589db3e409a2b2dde
#
_cell.length_a   1.000
_cell.length_b   1.000
_cell.length_c   1.000
_cell.angle_alpha   90.00
_cell.angle_beta   90.00
_cell.angle_gamma   90.00
#
_symmetry.space_group_name_H-M   'P 1'
#
loop_
_entity.id
_entity.type
_entity.pdbx_description
1 polymer ?
#
loop_
_entity_poly.entity_id
_entity_poly.type
_entity_poly.pdbx_seq_one_letter_code
_entity_poly.pdbx_strand_id
1 'polypeptide(L)'
;SVIKDMADERNRIKELIKLLEDNLSSLGANIFGYNVKRLPNTSLFSFEDFKAESLLMRLDLAGFSVSSGSACSSGKVKVSHVLKAMNISESMQKGAIRVSLGWGSSKEQVESFISFFENIFNKKVKE
;
A
#
# COMPACT_ATOMS: atom_id res chain seq x y z
N SER A 1 2.19 28.60 -9.76
CA SER A 1 2.44 29.03 -8.38
C SER A 1 2.60 27.82 -7.47
N VAL A 2 3.22 28.03 -6.33
CA VAL A 2 3.43 26.95 -5.37
C VAL A 2 2.09 26.37 -4.88
N ILE A 3 1.11 27.24 -4.67
CA ILE A 3 -0.20 26.81 -4.19
C ILE A 3 -0.90 25.94 -5.22
N LYS A 4 -0.82 26.31 -6.48
CA LYS A 4 -1.42 25.54 -7.55
C LYS A 4 -0.73 24.17 -7.68
N ASP A 5 0.59 24.15 -7.59
CA ASP A 5 1.35 22.91 -7.69
C ASP A 5 1.00 21.96 -6.56
N MET A 6 0.80 22.48 -5.36
CA MET A 6 0.40 21.67 -4.22
C MET A 6 -0.99 21.10 -4.40
N ALA A 7 -1.91 21.88 -4.95
CA ALA A 7 -3.27 21.41 -5.19
C ALA A 7 -3.29 20.32 -6.27
N ASP A 8 -2.51 20.51 -7.34
CA ASP A 8 -2.42 19.52 -8.41
C ASP A 8 -1.82 18.21 -7.88
N GLU A 9 -0.81 18.31 -7.05
CA GLU A 9 -0.17 17.14 -6.48
C GLU A 9 -1.10 16.40 -5.53
N ARG A 10 -1.86 17.14 -4.76
CA ARG A 10 -2.85 16.54 -3.86
C ARG A 10 -3.91 15.78 -4.64
N ASN A 11 -4.38 16.35 -5.75
CA ASN A 11 -5.35 15.69 -6.61
C ASN A 11 -4.77 14.45 -7.27
N ARG A 12 -3.51 14.52 -7.68
CA ARG A 12 -2.81 13.38 -8.26
C ARG A 12 -2.77 12.21 -7.27
N ILE A 13 -2.42 12.49 -6.03
CA ILE A 13 -2.35 11.46 -5.00
C ILE A 13 -3.73 10.88 -4.71
N LYS A 14 -4.74 11.72 -4.69
CA LYS A 14 -6.12 11.27 -4.49
C LYS A 14 -6.54 10.28 -5.57
N GLU A 15 -6.18 10.57 -6.81
CA GLU A 15 -6.51 9.68 -7.92
C GLU A 15 -5.75 8.37 -7.81
N LEU A 16 -4.49 8.41 -7.36
CA LEU A 16 -3.71 7.19 -7.15
C LEU A 16 -4.30 6.33 -6.05
N ILE A 17 -4.77 6.95 -4.96
CA ILE A 17 -5.43 6.22 -3.88
C ILE A 17 -6.72 5.57 -4.39
N LYS A 18 -7.48 6.29 -5.20
CA LYS A 18 -8.70 5.74 -5.77
C LYS A 18 -8.40 4.54 -6.66
N LEU A 19 -7.40 4.68 -7.52
CA LEU A 19 -6.97 3.57 -8.38
C LEU A 19 -6.59 2.36 -7.55
N LEU A 20 -5.81 2.58 -6.50
CA LEU A 20 -5.38 1.53 -5.60
C LEU A 20 -6.57 0.83 -4.96
N GLU A 21 -7.46 1.60 -4.36
CA GLU A 21 -8.58 1.04 -3.62
C GLU A 21 -9.58 0.33 -4.51
N ASP A 22 -9.85 0.88 -5.69
CA ASP A 22 -10.77 0.25 -6.63
C ASP A 22 -10.24 -1.12 -7.06
N ASN A 23 -8.96 -1.21 -7.35
CA ASN A 23 -8.36 -2.46 -7.79
C ASN A 23 -8.24 -3.47 -6.65
N LEU A 24 -7.84 -3.03 -5.47
CA LEU A 24 -7.77 -3.92 -4.32
C LEU A 24 -9.15 -4.45 -3.94
N SER A 25 -10.15 -3.59 -4.00
CA SER A 25 -11.52 -3.98 -3.72
C SER A 25 -12.00 -5.02 -4.71
N SER A 26 -11.65 -4.87 -5.99
CA SER A 26 -11.98 -5.86 -7.01
C SER A 26 -11.35 -7.22 -6.73
N LEU A 27 -10.21 -7.24 -6.07
CA LEU A 27 -9.54 -8.47 -5.68
C LEU A 27 -10.09 -9.07 -4.38
N GLY A 28 -11.02 -8.39 -3.75
CA GLY A 28 -11.65 -8.88 -2.54
C GLY A 28 -11.15 -8.24 -1.25
N ALA A 29 -10.41 -7.17 -1.37
CA ALA A 29 -9.92 -6.48 -0.17
C ALA A 29 -11.05 -5.78 0.56
N ASN A 30 -10.96 -5.78 1.87
CA ASN A 30 -11.81 -4.96 2.71
C ASN A 30 -11.12 -3.61 2.88
N ILE A 31 -11.76 -2.55 2.41
CA ILE A 31 -11.21 -1.20 2.53
C ILE A 31 -11.84 -0.54 3.74
N PHE A 32 -10.99 -0.07 4.64
CA PHE A 32 -11.44 0.57 5.86
C PHE A 32 -11.45 2.08 5.70
N GLY A 33 -12.34 2.73 6.44
CA GLY A 33 -12.32 4.18 6.53
C GLY A 33 -13.12 4.92 5.49
N TYR A 34 -13.94 4.24 4.71
CA TYR A 34 -14.79 4.93 3.73
C TYR A 34 -15.71 5.95 4.40
N ASN A 35 -16.21 5.60 5.56
CA ASN A 35 -17.17 6.46 6.28
C ASN A 35 -16.52 7.22 7.44
N VAL A 36 -15.19 7.19 7.49
CA VAL A 36 -14.45 7.82 8.57
C VAL A 36 -13.50 8.85 7.95
N LYS A 37 -13.37 9.98 8.63
CA LYS A 37 -12.43 11.00 8.18
C LYS A 37 -11.01 10.44 8.27
N ARG A 38 -10.32 10.43 7.15
CA ARG A 38 -8.97 9.90 7.06
C ARG A 38 -8.10 10.82 6.22
N LEU A 39 -6.80 10.56 6.30
CA LEU A 39 -5.85 11.31 5.49
C LEU A 39 -6.07 10.97 4.01
N PRO A 40 -6.09 11.94 3.14
CA PRO A 40 -6.39 11.72 1.72
C PRO A 40 -5.33 10.92 0.98
N ASN A 41 -4.13 10.81 1.53
CA ASN A 41 -3.04 10.09 0.89
C ASN A 41 -2.82 8.69 1.46
N THR A 42 -3.76 8.19 2.23
CA THR A 42 -3.60 6.93 2.95
C THR A 42 -4.75 5.99 2.66
N SER A 43 -4.44 4.71 2.52
CA SER A 43 -5.44 3.66 2.38
C SER A 43 -5.19 2.58 3.42
N LEU A 44 -6.26 2.03 3.96
CA LEU A 44 -6.21 0.97 4.96
C LEU A 44 -7.05 -0.19 4.45
N PHE A 45 -6.44 -1.37 4.33
CA PHE A 45 -7.16 -2.51 3.76
C PHE A 45 -6.68 -3.82 4.36
N SER A 46 -7.48 -4.87 4.18
CA SER A 46 -7.11 -6.23 4.58
C SER A 46 -7.72 -7.23 3.60
N PHE A 47 -7.17 -8.43 3.61
CA PHE A 47 -7.72 -9.57 2.89
C PHE A 47 -8.02 -10.68 3.87
N GLU A 48 -9.20 -11.29 3.75
CA GLU A 48 -9.62 -12.33 4.69
C GLU A 48 -8.68 -13.52 4.73
N ASP A 49 -8.15 -13.90 3.57
CA ASP A 49 -7.33 -15.10 3.45
C ASP A 49 -5.87 -14.89 3.85
N PHE A 50 -5.49 -13.68 4.17
CA PHE A 50 -4.11 -13.37 4.47
C PHE A 50 -3.99 -12.54 5.73
N LYS A 51 -2.98 -12.87 6.53
CA LYS A 51 -2.63 -12.03 7.67
C LYS A 51 -1.79 -10.88 7.17
N ALA A 52 -2.02 -9.70 7.74
CA ALA A 52 -1.28 -8.50 7.36
C ALA A 52 0.24 -8.74 7.48
N GLU A 53 0.65 -9.40 8.55
CA GLU A 53 2.06 -9.68 8.78
C GLU A 53 2.69 -10.47 7.64
N SER A 54 1.99 -11.50 7.16
CA SER A 54 2.47 -12.31 6.03
C SER A 54 2.56 -11.49 4.75
N LEU A 55 1.57 -10.66 4.51
CA LEU A 55 1.57 -9.82 3.33
C LEU A 55 2.69 -8.79 3.38
N LEU A 56 2.95 -8.23 4.55
CA LEU A 56 4.04 -7.27 4.71
C LEU A 56 5.39 -7.91 4.40
N MET A 57 5.60 -9.15 4.85
CA MET A 57 6.83 -9.85 4.53
C MET A 57 6.99 -10.07 3.04
N ARG A 58 5.93 -10.45 2.37
CA ARG A 58 5.96 -10.66 0.92
C ARG A 58 6.19 -9.36 0.17
N LEU A 59 5.59 -8.28 0.64
CA LEU A 59 5.78 -6.96 0.05
C LEU A 59 7.22 -6.50 0.18
N ASP A 60 7.81 -6.73 1.34
CA ASP A 60 9.20 -6.39 1.56
C ASP A 60 10.12 -7.15 0.61
N LEU A 61 9.87 -8.45 0.45
CA LEU A 61 10.63 -9.27 -0.48
C LEU A 61 10.46 -8.83 -1.93
N ALA A 62 9.31 -8.27 -2.25
CA ALA A 62 9.03 -7.79 -3.59
C ALA A 62 9.62 -6.40 -3.85
N GLY A 63 10.22 -5.79 -2.85
CA GLY A 63 10.90 -4.51 -3.02
C GLY A 63 10.07 -3.30 -2.66
N PHE A 64 8.93 -3.48 -2.01
CA PHE A 64 8.13 -2.35 -1.55
C PHE A 64 8.63 -1.90 -0.19
N SER A 65 8.51 -0.60 0.05
CA SER A 65 8.95 -0.03 1.31
C SER A 65 7.98 -0.38 2.41
N VAL A 66 8.41 -1.21 3.36
CA VAL A 66 7.58 -1.66 4.46
C VAL A 66 8.09 -1.07 5.76
N SER A 67 7.19 -0.46 6.49
CA SER A 67 7.50 0.16 7.76
C SER A 67 6.64 -0.46 8.85
N SER A 68 7.26 -1.16 9.77
CA SER A 68 6.61 -1.62 11.00
C SER A 68 7.64 -1.58 12.09
N GLY A 69 7.17 -1.43 13.32
CA GLY A 69 8.06 -1.36 14.46
C GLY A 69 8.93 -2.60 14.61
N SER A 70 8.36 -3.75 14.33
CA SER A 70 9.09 -5.00 14.47
C SER A 70 10.10 -5.20 13.34
N ALA A 71 9.79 -4.76 12.14
CA ALA A 71 10.70 -4.90 11.02
C ALA A 71 11.97 -4.08 11.21
N CYS A 72 11.82 -2.92 11.80
CA CYS A 72 12.97 -2.04 12.02
C CYS A 72 13.98 -2.63 13.00
N SER A 73 13.52 -3.46 13.92
CA SER A 73 14.38 -3.99 14.95
C SER A 73 15.40 -5.01 14.41
N SER A 74 15.18 -5.54 13.25
CA SER A 74 16.07 -6.53 12.69
C SER A 74 17.40 -5.93 12.20
N GLY A 75 17.44 -4.63 12.03
CA GLY A 75 18.63 -3.95 11.56
C GLY A 75 19.02 -4.29 10.13
N LYS A 76 18.19 -5.01 9.45
CA LYS A 76 18.47 -5.45 8.10
C LYS A 76 17.68 -4.64 7.08
N VAL A 77 17.76 -3.35 7.22
CA VAL A 77 17.11 -2.50 6.23
C VAL A 77 17.83 -2.68 4.92
N LYS A 78 17.16 -3.28 3.98
CA LYS A 78 17.72 -3.49 2.68
C LYS A 78 17.46 -2.26 1.84
N VAL A 79 18.41 -1.38 1.89
CA VAL A 79 18.31 -0.10 1.23
C VAL A 79 17.98 -0.23 -0.25
N SER A 80 18.48 -1.29 -0.86
CA SER A 80 18.28 -1.50 -2.28
C SER A 80 16.82 -1.65 -2.67
N HIS A 81 15.97 -1.99 -1.71
CA HIS A 81 14.56 -2.22 -1.99
C HIS A 81 13.71 -0.98 -1.82
N VAL A 82 14.29 0.08 -1.30
CA VAL A 82 13.52 1.29 -1.05
C VAL A 82 13.46 2.14 -2.30
N LEU A 83 12.98 1.55 -3.36
CA LEU A 83 12.77 2.29 -4.60
C LEU A 83 11.31 2.67 -4.78
N LYS A 84 10.45 2.11 -3.96
CA LYS A 84 9.02 2.40 -4.04
C LYS A 84 8.68 3.49 -3.04
N ALA A 85 8.06 4.54 -3.53
CA ALA A 85 7.70 5.67 -2.68
C ALA A 85 6.37 5.42 -1.96
N MET A 86 6.21 4.22 -1.44
CA MET A 86 5.03 3.83 -0.68
C MET A 86 5.45 3.49 0.72
N ASN A 87 4.78 4.08 1.68
CA ASN A 87 5.02 3.78 3.08
C ASN A 87 3.95 2.79 3.54
N ILE A 88 4.37 1.57 3.83
CA ILE A 88 3.46 0.47 4.14
C ILE A 88 3.69 0.00 5.56
N SER A 89 2.63 -0.09 6.33
CA SER A 89 2.72 -0.55 7.71
C SER A 89 1.49 -1.33 8.11
N GLU A 90 1.64 -2.15 9.13
CA GLU A 90 0.52 -2.90 9.69
C GLU A 90 -0.22 -2.04 10.71
N SER A 91 -1.54 -2.07 10.61
CA SER A 91 -2.39 -1.44 11.61
C SER A 91 -2.65 -2.45 12.72
N MET A 92 -2.21 -2.12 13.92
CA MET A 92 -2.30 -3.01 15.07
C MET A 92 -3.75 -3.36 15.44
N GLN A 93 -4.66 -2.43 15.24
CA GLN A 93 -6.01 -2.60 15.74
C GLN A 93 -6.89 -3.50 14.87
N LYS A 94 -6.61 -3.57 13.58
CA LYS A 94 -7.52 -4.26 12.66
C LYS A 94 -6.84 -5.33 11.81
N GLY A 95 -5.57 -5.57 12.01
CA GLY A 95 -4.84 -6.49 11.16
C GLY A 95 -4.79 -6.03 9.71
N ALA A 96 -4.91 -4.74 9.51
CA ALA A 96 -4.96 -4.16 8.19
C ALA A 96 -3.60 -3.61 7.78
N ILE A 97 -3.42 -3.50 6.49
CA ILE A 97 -2.22 -2.89 5.92
C ILE A 97 -2.54 -1.43 5.61
N ARG A 98 -1.66 -0.55 6.03
CA ARG A 98 -1.79 0.87 5.73
C ARG A 98 -0.77 1.24 4.67
N VAL A 99 -1.26 1.86 3.61
CA VAL A 99 -0.42 2.35 2.51
C VAL A 99 -0.54 3.85 2.46
N SER A 100 0.59 4.53 2.49
CA SER A 100 0.63 5.97 2.35
C SER A 100 1.40 6.32 1.08
N LEU A 101 0.85 7.23 0.31
CA LEU A 101 1.49 7.72 -0.90
C LEU A 101 2.00 9.14 -0.67
N GLY A 102 3.03 9.51 -1.39
CA GLY A 102 3.64 10.82 -1.26
C GLY A 102 4.03 11.40 -2.61
N TRP A 103 4.82 12.47 -2.55
CA TRP A 103 5.23 13.18 -3.76
C TRP A 103 6.02 12.32 -4.73
N GLY A 104 6.75 11.32 -4.21
CA GLY A 104 7.52 10.42 -5.05
C GLY A 104 6.73 9.24 -5.58
N SER A 105 5.48 9.10 -5.19
CA SER A 105 4.66 7.97 -5.63
C SER A 105 4.20 8.19 -7.06
N SER A 106 4.23 7.12 -7.85
CA SER A 106 3.85 7.18 -9.26
C SER A 106 2.76 6.17 -9.57
N LYS A 107 2.11 6.37 -10.71
CA LYS A 107 1.09 5.43 -11.17
C LYS A 107 1.70 4.06 -11.40
N GLU A 108 2.92 4.01 -11.93
CA GLU A 108 3.62 2.76 -12.18
C GLU A 108 3.85 2.00 -10.89
N GLN A 109 4.18 2.69 -9.82
CA GLN A 109 4.38 2.05 -8.52
C GLN A 109 3.07 1.49 -7.97
N VAL A 110 1.98 2.24 -8.11
CA VAL A 110 0.67 1.77 -7.69
C VAL A 110 0.26 0.55 -8.49
N GLU A 111 0.45 0.58 -9.80
CA GLU A 111 0.15 -0.55 -10.65
C GLU A 111 1.00 -1.77 -10.32
N SER A 112 2.25 -1.56 -10.00
CA SER A 112 3.16 -2.63 -9.56
C SER A 112 2.66 -3.27 -8.27
N PHE A 113 2.22 -2.46 -7.35
CA PHE A 113 1.66 -2.92 -6.08
C PHE A 113 0.40 -3.76 -6.31
N ILE A 114 -0.48 -3.27 -7.18
CA ILE A 114 -1.70 -4.00 -7.53
C ILE A 114 -1.34 -5.33 -8.19
N SER A 115 -0.38 -5.33 -9.10
CA SER A 115 0.06 -6.54 -9.79
C SER A 115 0.61 -7.57 -8.81
N PHE A 116 1.27 -7.13 -7.77
CA PHE A 116 1.76 -8.01 -6.73
C PHE A 116 0.60 -8.83 -6.14
N PHE A 117 -0.50 -8.17 -5.80
CA PHE A 117 -1.66 -8.87 -5.25
C PHE A 117 -2.36 -9.73 -6.28
N GLU A 118 -2.45 -9.26 -7.51
CA GLU A 118 -3.03 -10.07 -8.59
C GLU A 118 -2.27 -11.38 -8.76
N ASN A 119 -0.96 -11.32 -8.71
CA ASN A 119 -0.12 -12.50 -8.85
C ASN A 119 -0.31 -13.48 -7.70
N ILE A 120 -0.44 -12.98 -6.49
CA ILE A 120 -0.69 -13.82 -5.33
C ILE A 120 -2.01 -14.57 -5.49
N PHE A 121 -3.06 -13.86 -5.88
CA PHE A 121 -4.38 -14.48 -6.01
C PHE A 121 -4.44 -15.43 -7.20
N ASN A 122 -3.77 -15.12 -8.29
CA ASN A 122 -3.71 -16.03 -9.43
C ASN A 122 -3.02 -17.34 -9.08
N LYS A 123 -1.94 -17.26 -8.31
CA LYS A 123 -1.26 -18.48 -7.86
C LYS A 123 -2.14 -19.31 -6.94
N LYS A 124 -2.89 -18.64 -6.07
CA LYS A 124 -3.77 -19.34 -5.14
C LYS A 124 -4.88 -20.07 -5.88
N VAL A 125 -5.42 -19.45 -6.92
CA VAL A 125 -6.48 -20.07 -7.71
C VAL A 125 -5.97 -21.28 -8.48
N LYS A 126 -4.72 -21.24 -8.94
CA LYS A 126 -4.14 -22.36 -9.69
C LYS A 126 -3.76 -23.54 -8.82
N GLU A 127 -3.59 -23.31 -7.56
CA GLU A 127 -3.31 -24.40 -6.62
C GLU A 127 -4.60 -25.06 -6.14
#